data_66f97af5ce7ee29dcf5e24e2431ad748
#
_entry.id   66f97af5ce7ee29dcf5e24e2431ad748
#
_cell.length_a   1.000
_cell.length_b   1.000
_cell.length_c   1.000
_cell.angle_alpha   90.00
_cell.angle_beta   90.00
_cell.angle_gamma   90.00
#
_symmetry.space_group_name_H-M   'P 1'
#
loop_
_entity.id
_entity.type
_entity.pdbx_description
1 polymer ?
#
loop_
_entity_poly.entity_id
_entity_poly.type
_entity_poly.pdbx_seq_one_letter_code
_entity_poly.pdbx_strand_id
1 'polypeptide(L)'
;ERFTKVYSVYVSHKYGRRFREFIGGKIVVQKSRPIKSFFEVETLAHLKGWEPFTVSFLVSNRSGKLLFFNMFIEGINMLLSERTEIGAMLDKRRGNINKVMEDLQKSI
;
A
#
# COMPACT_ATOMS: atom_id res chain seq x y z
N GLU A 1 8.77 -14.92 7.67
CA GLU A 1 9.96 -14.16 7.30
C GLU A 1 10.31 -14.28 5.84
N ARG A 2 10.34 -15.51 5.31
CA ARG A 2 10.53 -15.69 3.87
C ARG A 2 9.40 -15.03 3.08
N PHE A 3 8.15 -15.20 3.53
CA PHE A 3 7.00 -14.58 2.88
C PHE A 3 7.12 -13.07 2.87
N THR A 4 7.54 -12.46 3.97
CA THR A 4 7.70 -11.01 4.06
C THR A 4 8.69 -10.50 3.02
N LYS A 5 9.81 -11.20 2.84
CA LYS A 5 10.83 -10.82 1.84
C LYS A 5 10.28 -10.96 0.41
N VAL A 6 9.66 -12.10 0.12
CA VAL A 6 9.10 -12.36 -1.22
C VAL A 6 7.99 -11.34 -1.54
N TYR A 7 7.11 -11.10 -0.59
CA TYR A 7 6.02 -10.16 -0.77
C TYR A 7 6.52 -8.72 -0.95
N SER A 8 7.55 -8.33 -0.20
CA SER A 8 8.15 -6.99 -0.34
C SER A 8 8.68 -6.77 -1.76
N VAL A 9 9.36 -7.76 -2.33
CA VAL A 9 9.87 -7.68 -3.70
C VAL A 9 8.71 -7.61 -4.70
N TYR A 10 7.69 -8.43 -4.50
CA TYR A 10 6.50 -8.44 -5.34
C TYR A 10 5.79 -7.07 -5.36
N VAL A 11 5.57 -6.49 -4.19
CA VAL A 11 4.93 -5.18 -4.07
C VAL A 11 5.78 -4.09 -4.72
N SER A 12 7.10 -4.17 -4.55
CA SER A 12 8.03 -3.22 -5.17
C SER A 12 7.93 -3.25 -6.69
N HIS A 13 7.80 -4.43 -7.29
CA HIS A 13 7.62 -4.55 -8.73
C HIS A 13 6.22 -4.13 -9.18
N LYS A 14 5.20 -4.54 -8.44
CA LYS A 14 3.81 -4.25 -8.75
C LYS A 14 3.53 -2.74 -8.77
N TYR A 15 4.04 -2.02 -7.79
CA TYR A 15 3.77 -0.59 -7.62
C TYR A 15 4.96 0.31 -7.97
N GLY A 16 6.13 -0.24 -8.22
CA GLY A 16 7.34 0.54 -8.46
C GLY A 16 7.18 1.50 -9.65
N ARG A 17 6.47 1.08 -10.68
CA ARG A 17 6.19 1.94 -11.83
C ARG A 17 5.34 3.15 -11.44
N ARG A 18 4.33 2.94 -10.63
CA ARG A 18 3.48 4.02 -10.12
C ARG A 18 4.26 4.96 -9.20
N PHE A 19 5.12 4.40 -8.36
CA PHE A 19 5.97 5.23 -7.50
C PHE A 19 6.92 6.10 -8.32
N ARG A 20 7.41 5.61 -9.45
CA ARG A 20 8.24 6.42 -10.34
C ARG A 20 7.45 7.57 -10.97
N GLU A 21 6.17 7.39 -11.20
CA GLU A 21 5.30 8.45 -11.70
C GLU A 21 5.10 9.56 -10.65
N PHE A 22 5.28 9.24 -9.37
CA PHE A 22 5.26 10.22 -8.29
C PHE A 22 6.52 11.09 -8.27
N ILE A 23 7.61 10.67 -8.92
CA ILE A 23 8.82 11.48 -9.02
C ILE A 23 8.48 12.70 -9.89
N GLY A 24 8.65 13.89 -9.32
CA GLY A 24 8.24 15.12 -9.98
C GLY A 24 6.79 15.50 -9.75
N GLY A 25 6.02 14.64 -9.07
CA GLY A 25 4.69 14.97 -8.63
C GLY A 25 4.71 15.77 -7.32
N LYS A 26 3.53 16.13 -6.83
CA LYS A 26 3.37 16.93 -5.63
C LYS A 26 2.28 16.35 -4.75
N ILE A 27 2.55 16.21 -3.46
CA ILE A 27 1.57 15.80 -2.47
C ILE A 27 1.34 16.96 -1.52
N VAL A 28 0.09 17.42 -1.45
CA VAL A 28 -0.28 18.54 -0.58
C VAL A 28 -1.15 18.01 0.55
N VAL A 29 -0.70 18.22 1.79
CA VAL A 29 -1.48 17.85 2.97
C VAL A 29 -2.66 18.79 3.09
N GLN A 30 -3.88 18.24 3.10
CA GLN A 30 -5.11 19.01 3.23
C GLN A 30 -5.52 19.16 4.68
N LYS A 31 -5.52 18.06 5.42
CA LYS A 31 -5.89 18.05 6.84
C LYS A 31 -5.37 16.79 7.50
N SER A 32 -5.28 16.84 8.82
CA SER A 32 -4.99 15.65 9.63
C SER A 32 -5.95 15.64 10.81
N ARG A 33 -6.29 14.44 11.28
CA ARG A 33 -7.17 14.28 12.43
C ARG A 33 -6.80 13.02 13.21
N PRO A 34 -6.92 13.07 14.56
CA PRO A 34 -6.71 11.87 15.36
C PRO A 34 -7.90 10.93 15.22
N ILE A 35 -7.62 9.63 15.14
CA ILE A 35 -8.63 8.58 15.13
C ILE A 35 -8.17 7.54 16.17
N LYS A 36 -8.81 7.54 17.36
CA LYS A 36 -8.42 6.66 18.47
C LYS A 36 -6.93 6.74 18.75
N SER A 37 -6.15 5.69 18.40
CA SER A 37 -4.71 5.60 18.71
C SER A 37 -3.82 5.93 17.51
N PHE A 38 -4.39 6.44 16.41
CA PHE A 38 -3.62 6.80 15.23
C PHE A 38 -4.16 8.09 14.62
N PHE A 39 -3.55 8.52 13.52
CA PHE A 39 -3.93 9.74 12.81
C PHE A 39 -4.24 9.45 11.36
N GLU A 40 -5.22 10.14 10.82
CA GLU A 40 -5.48 10.16 9.39
C GLU A 40 -4.92 11.45 8.82
N VAL A 41 -4.07 11.33 7.80
CA VAL A 41 -3.52 12.48 7.07
C VAL A 41 -4.10 12.46 5.67
N GLU A 42 -4.98 13.40 5.38
CA GLU A 42 -5.60 13.51 4.06
C GLU A 42 -4.76 14.40 3.17
N THR A 43 -4.39 13.90 2.00
CA THR A 43 -3.54 14.60 1.05
C THR A 43 -4.19 14.66 -0.32
N LEU A 44 -3.75 15.62 -1.12
CA LEU A 44 -4.12 15.72 -2.52
C LEU A 44 -2.86 15.48 -3.34
N ALA A 45 -2.89 14.47 -4.19
CA ALA A 45 -1.75 14.11 -5.04
C ALA A 45 -1.90 14.78 -6.41
N HIS A 46 -0.86 15.48 -6.84
CA HIS A 46 -0.78 16.12 -8.15
C HIS A 46 0.29 15.41 -8.98
N LEU A 47 -0.11 14.69 -9.99
CA LEU A 47 0.80 14.01 -10.91
C LEU A 47 0.66 14.64 -12.30
N LYS A 48 1.78 14.69 -13.02
CA LYS A 48 1.81 15.24 -14.37
C LYS A 48 0.91 14.40 -15.29
N GLY A 49 -0.03 15.08 -15.95
CA GLY A 49 -0.94 14.41 -16.88
C GLY A 49 -2.16 13.76 -16.23
N TRP A 50 -2.33 13.92 -14.92
CA TRP A 50 -3.47 13.37 -14.18
C TRP A 50 -4.21 14.48 -13.45
N GLU A 51 -5.53 14.32 -13.30
CA GLU A 51 -6.29 15.18 -12.41
C GLU A 51 -5.89 14.88 -10.97
N PRO A 52 -5.87 15.90 -10.08
CA PRO A 52 -5.55 15.67 -8.67
C PRO A 52 -6.50 14.63 -8.04
N PHE A 53 -5.96 13.76 -7.22
CA PHE A 53 -6.76 12.74 -6.53
C PHE A 53 -6.38 12.67 -5.05
N THR A 54 -7.32 12.17 -4.24
CA THR A 54 -7.16 12.11 -2.79
C THR A 54 -6.42 10.85 -2.38
N VAL A 55 -5.41 11.02 -1.53
CA VAL A 55 -4.72 9.92 -0.86
C VAL A 55 -4.73 10.20 0.63
N SER A 56 -5.33 9.28 1.41
CA SER A 56 -5.36 9.38 2.87
C SER A 56 -4.42 8.35 3.46
N PHE A 57 -3.53 8.79 4.35
CA PHE A 57 -2.59 7.92 5.04
C PHE A 57 -3.05 7.71 6.48
N LEU A 58 -3.02 6.46 6.94
CA LEU A 58 -3.21 6.15 8.36
C LEU A 58 -1.84 6.03 9.00
N VAL A 59 -1.57 6.84 10.01
CA VAL A 59 -0.25 7.02 10.59
C VAL A 59 -0.29 6.67 12.07
N SER A 60 0.68 5.93 12.55
CA SER A 60 0.81 5.53 13.94
C SER A 60 2.20 5.89 14.46
N ASN A 61 2.29 6.21 15.76
CA ASN A 61 3.55 6.45 16.44
C ASN A 61 3.87 5.37 17.48
N ARG A 62 3.15 4.25 17.46
CA ARG A 62 3.29 3.18 18.45
C ARG A 62 4.70 2.60 18.56
N SER A 63 5.44 2.59 17.46
CA SER A 63 6.81 2.08 17.44
C SER A 63 7.86 3.10 17.91
N GLY A 64 7.42 4.27 18.36
CA GLY A 64 8.31 5.39 18.67
C GLY A 64 8.71 6.22 17.46
N LYS A 65 8.28 5.79 16.28
CA LYS A 65 8.49 6.50 15.02
C LYS A 65 7.14 6.76 14.36
N LEU A 66 7.04 7.84 13.62
CA LEU A 66 5.82 8.18 12.89
C LEU A 66 5.83 7.43 11.55
N LEU A 67 5.06 6.34 11.47
CA LEU A 67 5.01 5.48 10.30
C LEU A 67 3.58 5.32 9.81
N PHE A 68 3.37 5.36 8.49
CA PHE A 68 2.06 5.01 7.97
C PHE A 68 1.93 3.49 7.85
N PHE A 69 0.73 2.98 8.11
CA PHE A 69 0.45 1.54 8.05
C PHE A 69 -0.66 1.18 7.06
N ASN A 70 -1.30 2.18 6.47
CA ASN A 70 -2.30 1.96 5.42
C ASN A 70 -2.50 3.25 4.64
N MET A 71 -3.06 3.13 3.45
CA MET A 71 -3.45 4.28 2.66
C MET A 71 -4.76 3.99 1.92
N PHE A 72 -5.51 5.05 1.69
CA PHE A 72 -6.75 5.00 0.91
C PHE A 72 -6.54 5.88 -0.31
N ILE A 73 -6.60 5.29 -1.50
CA ILE A 73 -6.50 6.02 -2.76
C ILE A 73 -7.91 6.17 -3.31
N GLU A 74 -8.42 7.40 -3.33
CA GLU A 74 -9.80 7.70 -3.71
C GLU A 74 -10.82 6.83 -2.97
N GLY A 75 -10.58 6.63 -1.66
CA GLY A 75 -11.46 5.83 -0.82
C GLY A 75 -11.23 4.34 -0.85
N ILE A 76 -10.33 3.86 -1.70
CA ILE A 76 -10.01 2.42 -1.78
C ILE A 76 -8.97 2.08 -0.72
N ASN A 77 -9.34 1.17 0.19
CA ASN A 77 -8.46 0.69 1.25
C ASN A 77 -7.42 -0.26 0.66
N MET A 78 -6.18 0.23 0.55
CA MET A 78 -5.10 -0.52 -0.12
C MET A 78 -4.68 -1.76 0.66
N LEU A 79 -4.64 -1.68 2.00
CA LEU A 79 -4.31 -2.85 2.82
C LEU A 79 -5.35 -3.95 2.65
N LEU A 80 -6.63 -3.59 2.64
CA LEU A 80 -7.72 -4.56 2.46
C LEU A 80 -7.67 -5.17 1.05
N SER A 81 -7.37 -4.36 0.04
CA SER A 81 -7.24 -4.84 -1.34
C SER A 81 -6.14 -5.88 -1.47
N GLU A 82 -4.96 -5.61 -0.89
CA GLU A 82 -3.85 -6.56 -0.91
C GLU A 82 -4.17 -7.83 -0.12
N ARG A 83 -4.81 -7.68 1.01
CA ARG A 83 -5.23 -8.81 1.85
C ARG A 83 -6.18 -9.74 1.10
N THR A 84 -7.14 -9.16 0.40
CA THR A 84 -8.12 -9.91 -0.40
C THR A 84 -7.43 -10.64 -1.53
N GLU A 85 -6.50 -9.99 -2.22
CA GLU A 85 -5.76 -10.57 -3.33
C GLU A 85 -4.89 -11.75 -2.88
N ILE A 86 -4.14 -11.57 -1.78
CA ILE A 86 -3.31 -12.65 -1.24
C ILE A 86 -4.17 -13.78 -0.71
N GLY A 87 -5.30 -13.47 -0.08
CA GLY A 87 -6.25 -14.48 0.39
C GLY A 87 -6.78 -15.33 -0.75
N ALA A 88 -7.11 -14.71 -1.88
CA ALA A 88 -7.58 -15.44 -3.06
C ALA A 88 -6.48 -16.35 -3.64
N MET A 89 -5.23 -15.88 -3.66
CA MET A 89 -4.10 -16.69 -4.10
C MET A 89 -3.89 -17.90 -3.19
N LEU A 90 -3.99 -17.68 -1.88
CA LEU A 90 -3.84 -18.75 -0.90
C LEU A 90 -4.95 -19.79 -1.03
N ASP A 91 -6.20 -19.37 -1.25
CA ASP A 91 -7.33 -20.27 -1.49
C ASP A 91 -7.13 -21.11 -2.75
N LYS A 92 -6.63 -20.50 -3.81
CA LYS A 92 -6.33 -21.18 -5.06
C LYS A 92 -5.28 -22.29 -4.86
N ARG A 93 -4.37 -22.09 -3.93
CA ARG A 93 -3.31 -23.05 -3.59
C ARG A 93 -3.65 -23.91 -2.36
N ARG A 94 -4.91 -23.91 -1.95
CA ARG A 94 -5.39 -24.73 -0.81
C ARG A 94 -4.64 -24.49 0.50
N GLY A 95 -4.28 -23.24 0.76
CA GLY A 95 -3.58 -22.85 1.97
C GLY A 95 -2.08 -23.08 1.94
N ASN A 96 -1.51 -23.45 0.79
CA ASN A 96 -0.06 -23.69 0.66
C ASN A 96 0.68 -22.38 0.41
N ILE A 97 1.24 -21.81 1.48
CA ILE A 97 1.93 -20.53 1.41
C ILE A 97 3.19 -20.60 0.54
N ASN A 98 3.85 -21.74 0.48
CA ASN A 98 5.04 -21.91 -0.36
C ASN A 98 4.69 -21.77 -1.85
N LYS A 99 3.54 -22.31 -2.26
CA LYS A 99 3.07 -22.18 -3.62
C LYS A 99 2.68 -20.74 -3.95
N VAL A 100 2.08 -20.02 -2.97
CA VAL A 100 1.78 -18.60 -3.14
C VAL A 100 3.07 -17.80 -3.35
N MET A 101 4.12 -18.08 -2.58
CA MET A 101 5.41 -17.43 -2.75
C MET A 101 6.02 -17.70 -4.13
N GLU A 102 5.91 -18.93 -4.63
CA GLU A 102 6.35 -19.24 -5.98
C GLU A 102 5.59 -18.43 -7.04
N ASP A 103 4.26 -18.31 -6.87
CA ASP A 103 3.42 -17.54 -7.78
C ASP A 103 3.83 -16.06 -7.77
N LEU A 104 4.10 -15.49 -6.59
CA LEU A 104 4.53 -14.11 -6.45
C LEU A 104 5.86 -13.89 -7.15
N GLN A 105 6.81 -14.82 -6.98
CA GLN A 105 8.13 -14.72 -7.62
C GLN A 105 8.04 -14.79 -9.14
N LYS A 106 7.13 -15.60 -9.68
CA LYS A 106 6.90 -15.70 -11.12
C LYS A 106 6.28 -14.45 -11.72
N SER A 107 5.60 -13.65 -10.90
CA SER A 107 4.95 -12.41 -11.33
C SER A 107 5.92 -11.24 -11.44
N ILE A 108 7.15 -11.41 -10.98
CA ILE A 108 8.16 -10.36 -10.97
C ILE A 108 8.87 -10.24 -12.32
#